data_b5ac6f40c80b4dccf8c0c025221e7380
#
_entry.id   b5ac6f40c80b4dccf8c0c025221e7380
#
_cell.length_a   1.000
_cell.length_b   1.000
_cell.length_c   1.000
_cell.angle_alpha   90.00
_cell.angle_beta   90.00
_cell.angle_gamma   90.00
#
_symmetry.space_group_name_H-M   'P 1'
#
loop_
_entity.id
_entity.type
_entity.pdbx_description
1 polymer ?
#
loop_
_entity_poly.entity_id
_entity_poly.type
_entity_poly.pdbx_seq_one_letter_code
_entity_poly.pdbx_strand_id
1 'polypeptide(L)'
;AGLSEIPALIKSMDDNNAAEIALIENVQRENLNVIEEANAYKNLMECCDYELADVSRLIGKSASYIRNMLRLTSLPESVQSLVEQGELSASHARTIATAENPEQLAHKIIAEKLSVAQTDKLVKTAPRAKSARMHVAKTIDAADVREIESKIKSALGVPVKLTERRGGAGAITLSFATRTQLYELVENLTK
;
A
#
# COMPACT_ATOMS: atom_id res chain seq x y z
N ALA A 1 -16.42 -6.28 38.71
CA ALA A 1 -15.26 -5.92 39.50
C ALA A 1 -15.66 -5.48 40.95
N GLY A 2 -16.89 -5.06 41.29
CA GLY A 2 -17.34 -4.79 42.66
C GLY A 2 -16.69 -3.57 43.35
N LEU A 3 -15.96 -2.74 42.62
CA LEU A 3 -15.39 -1.50 43.15
C LEU A 3 -16.44 -0.39 43.08
N SER A 4 -16.63 0.35 44.19
CA SER A 4 -17.53 1.51 44.28
C SER A 4 -16.90 2.79 43.74
N GLU A 5 -15.58 2.87 43.69
CA GLU A 5 -14.81 4.01 43.24
C GLU A 5 -13.57 3.55 42.45
N ILE A 6 -13.19 4.32 41.45
CA ILE A 6 -11.95 4.13 40.67
C ILE A 6 -11.16 5.44 40.61
N PRO A 7 -9.82 5.42 40.68
CA PRO A 7 -9.04 6.63 40.45
C PRO A 7 -9.16 7.04 38.98
N ALA A 8 -9.54 8.30 38.73
CA ALA A 8 -9.69 8.85 37.39
C ALA A 8 -8.90 10.16 37.23
N LEU A 9 -8.23 10.34 36.11
CA LEU A 9 -7.58 11.58 35.74
C LEU A 9 -8.44 12.31 34.72
N ILE A 10 -9.06 13.41 35.14
CA ILE A 10 -9.92 14.22 34.28
C ILE A 10 -9.02 15.24 33.55
N LYS A 11 -9.02 15.19 32.20
CA LYS A 11 -8.35 16.16 31.33
C LYS A 11 -9.38 16.81 30.42
N SER A 12 -9.28 18.14 30.29
CA SER A 12 -10.06 18.88 29.29
C SER A 12 -9.33 18.76 27.93
N MET A 13 -10.02 18.24 26.93
CA MET A 13 -9.51 18.12 25.57
C MET A 13 -10.67 18.17 24.58
N ASP A 14 -10.39 18.47 23.31
CA ASP A 14 -11.39 18.37 22.25
C ASP A 14 -11.66 16.91 21.85
N ASP A 15 -12.76 16.69 21.13
CA ASP A 15 -13.20 15.35 20.74
C ASP A 15 -12.17 14.63 19.83
N ASN A 16 -11.43 15.38 19.00
CA ASN A 16 -10.41 14.81 18.11
C ASN A 16 -9.21 14.30 18.91
N ASN A 17 -8.70 15.10 19.84
CA ASN A 17 -7.62 14.70 20.74
C ASN A 17 -8.03 13.55 21.66
N ALA A 18 -9.29 13.51 22.10
CA ALA A 18 -9.81 12.40 22.90
C ALA A 18 -9.84 11.09 22.09
N ALA A 19 -10.31 11.14 20.85
CA ALA A 19 -10.33 9.99 19.95
C ALA A 19 -8.90 9.50 19.62
N GLU A 20 -7.96 10.40 19.38
CA GLU A 20 -6.57 10.08 19.14
C GLU A 20 -5.92 9.34 20.32
N ILE A 21 -6.08 9.88 21.55
CA ILE A 21 -5.55 9.24 22.77
C ILE A 21 -6.16 7.86 22.98
N ALA A 22 -7.46 7.70 22.72
CA ALA A 22 -8.13 6.41 22.84
C ALA A 22 -7.62 5.39 21.82
N LEU A 23 -7.35 5.82 20.57
CA LEU A 23 -6.75 4.96 19.55
C LEU A 23 -5.33 4.55 19.93
N ILE A 24 -4.50 5.47 20.44
CA ILE A 24 -3.14 5.18 20.87
C ILE A 24 -3.13 4.20 22.04
N GLU A 25 -4.00 4.40 23.03
CA GLU A 25 -4.14 3.49 24.18
C GLU A 25 -4.54 2.09 23.70
N ASN A 26 -5.49 2.00 22.80
CA ASN A 26 -5.94 0.73 22.26
C ASN A 26 -4.84 0.00 21.48
N VAL A 27 -4.02 0.72 20.72
CA VAL A 27 -2.85 0.15 19.99
C VAL A 27 -1.78 -0.36 20.96
N GLN A 28 -1.64 0.26 22.13
CA GLN A 28 -0.66 -0.13 23.15
C GLN A 28 -1.16 -1.27 24.05
N ARG A 29 -2.39 -1.78 23.83
CA ARG A 29 -2.91 -2.93 24.59
C ARG A 29 -2.04 -4.15 24.36
N GLU A 30 -1.72 -4.83 25.45
CA GLU A 30 -1.12 -6.16 25.39
C GLU A 30 -2.13 -7.18 24.85
N ASN A 31 -1.69 -8.08 23.98
CA ASN A 31 -2.47 -9.18 23.40
C ASN A 31 -3.44 -8.81 22.25
N LEU A 32 -3.19 -7.75 21.50
CA LEU A 32 -3.86 -7.56 20.22
C LEU A 32 -3.51 -8.71 19.27
N ASN A 33 -4.52 -9.20 18.59
CA ASN A 33 -4.29 -10.11 17.48
C ASN A 33 -3.63 -9.33 16.30
N VAL A 34 -2.95 -10.04 15.43
CA VAL A 34 -2.15 -9.45 14.33
C VAL A 34 -3.01 -8.61 13.37
N ILE A 35 -4.27 -9.00 13.16
CA ILE A 35 -5.22 -8.26 12.31
C ILE A 35 -5.75 -7.02 13.04
N GLU A 36 -6.05 -7.13 14.33
CA GLU A 36 -6.43 -5.99 15.16
C GLU A 36 -5.31 -4.94 15.21
N GLU A 37 -4.06 -5.37 15.39
CA GLU A 37 -2.89 -4.50 15.37
C GLU A 37 -2.76 -3.78 14.01
N ALA A 38 -2.94 -4.51 12.90
CA ALA A 38 -2.88 -3.94 11.56
C ALA A 38 -3.99 -2.90 11.31
N ASN A 39 -5.23 -3.19 11.75
CA ASN A 39 -6.36 -2.28 11.65
C ASN A 39 -6.18 -1.03 12.53
N ALA A 40 -5.61 -1.19 13.72
CA ALA A 40 -5.33 -0.06 14.60
C ALA A 40 -4.31 0.92 13.98
N TYR A 41 -3.26 0.41 13.31
CA TYR A 41 -2.33 1.26 12.56
C TYR A 41 -2.99 1.97 11.37
N LYS A 42 -3.86 1.26 10.65
CA LYS A 42 -4.64 1.85 9.58
C LYS A 42 -5.54 2.97 10.07
N ASN A 43 -6.25 2.75 11.17
CA ASN A 43 -7.13 3.75 11.77
C ASN A 43 -6.37 4.99 12.23
N LEU A 44 -5.18 4.86 12.85
CA LEU A 44 -4.34 5.99 13.21
C LEU A 44 -3.96 6.85 11.99
N MET A 45 -3.64 6.22 10.86
CA MET A 45 -3.30 6.93 9.63
C MET A 45 -4.50 7.62 8.99
N GLU A 46 -5.68 6.99 9.02
CA GLU A 46 -6.88 7.49 8.36
C GLU A 46 -7.65 8.53 9.20
N CYS A 47 -7.74 8.33 10.53
CA CYS A 47 -8.51 9.21 11.40
C CYS A 47 -7.72 10.40 11.93
N CYS A 48 -6.40 10.25 12.13
CA CYS A 48 -5.54 11.27 12.72
C CYS A 48 -4.59 11.90 11.70
N ASP A 49 -4.71 11.58 10.41
CA ASP A 49 -3.85 12.06 9.29
C ASP A 49 -2.35 11.83 9.53
N TYR A 50 -2.02 10.75 10.23
CA TYR A 50 -0.64 10.38 10.52
C TYR A 50 0.03 9.74 9.31
N GLU A 51 1.26 10.19 9.03
CA GLU A 51 2.12 9.49 8.10
C GLU A 51 2.73 8.22 8.73
N LEU A 52 3.19 7.32 7.87
CA LEU A 52 3.87 6.09 8.32
C LEU A 52 5.03 6.35 9.29
N ALA A 53 5.75 7.47 9.11
CA ALA A 53 6.86 7.86 9.96
C ALA A 53 6.39 8.28 11.37
N ASP A 54 5.23 8.93 11.46
CA ASP A 54 4.65 9.37 12.73
C ASP A 54 4.15 8.18 13.54
N VAL A 55 3.41 7.25 12.89
CA VAL A 55 2.97 6.01 13.53
C VAL A 55 4.18 5.19 14.00
N SER A 56 5.25 5.11 13.19
CA SER A 56 6.50 4.44 13.56
C SER A 56 7.11 5.02 14.83
N ARG A 57 7.16 6.34 14.93
CA ARG A 57 7.71 7.07 16.09
C ARG A 57 6.83 6.89 17.33
N LEU A 58 5.52 6.99 17.15
CA LEU A 58 4.53 6.90 18.22
C LEU A 58 4.50 5.51 18.88
N ILE A 59 4.54 4.46 18.05
CA ILE A 59 4.43 3.06 18.50
C ILE A 59 5.80 2.47 18.85
N GLY A 60 6.91 3.09 18.44
CA GLY A 60 8.26 2.56 18.64
C GLY A 60 8.61 1.34 17.79
N LYS A 61 7.86 1.11 16.70
CA LYS A 61 8.12 0.03 15.73
C LYS A 61 8.73 0.59 14.45
N SER A 62 9.49 -0.21 13.73
CA SER A 62 10.06 0.23 12.46
C SER A 62 8.98 0.49 11.40
N ALA A 63 9.19 1.48 10.53
CA ALA A 63 8.29 1.75 9.41
C ALA A 63 8.08 0.53 8.49
N SER A 64 9.09 -0.34 8.38
CA SER A 64 8.98 -1.60 7.65
C SER A 64 8.03 -2.58 8.33
N TYR A 65 8.05 -2.65 9.66
CA TYR A 65 7.11 -3.47 10.44
C TYR A 65 5.68 -3.01 10.20
N ILE A 66 5.40 -1.72 10.41
CA ILE A 66 4.06 -1.15 10.23
C ILE A 66 3.56 -1.35 8.80
N ARG A 67 4.41 -1.11 7.79
CA ARG A 67 4.06 -1.37 6.38
C ARG A 67 3.69 -2.83 6.12
N ASN A 68 4.37 -3.76 6.79
CA ASN A 68 4.06 -5.18 6.69
C ASN A 68 2.74 -5.54 7.37
N MET A 69 2.38 -4.86 8.46
CA MET A 69 1.08 -5.01 9.12
C MET A 69 -0.04 -4.45 8.25
N LEU A 70 0.12 -3.25 7.71
CA LEU A 70 -0.85 -2.63 6.80
C LEU A 70 -1.15 -3.46 5.54
N ARG A 71 -0.23 -4.32 5.10
CA ARG A 71 -0.53 -5.26 4.00
C ARG A 71 -1.60 -6.29 4.37
N LEU A 72 -1.73 -6.64 5.64
CA LEU A 72 -2.76 -7.61 6.08
C LEU A 72 -4.16 -7.03 5.94
N THR A 73 -4.33 -5.71 6.12
CA THR A 73 -5.64 -5.05 5.98
C THR A 73 -6.12 -4.99 4.52
N SER A 74 -5.25 -5.23 3.55
CA SER A 74 -5.61 -5.29 2.13
C SER A 74 -6.08 -6.68 1.67
N LEU A 75 -6.00 -7.68 2.54
CA LEU A 75 -6.48 -9.03 2.26
C LEU A 75 -8.01 -9.11 2.37
N PRO A 76 -8.67 -10.01 1.62
CA PRO A 76 -10.08 -10.32 1.83
C PRO A 76 -10.38 -10.76 3.28
N GLU A 77 -11.56 -10.43 3.78
CA GLU A 77 -11.98 -10.79 5.15
C GLU A 77 -11.89 -12.29 5.43
N SER A 78 -12.19 -13.13 4.42
CA SER A 78 -12.03 -14.58 4.51
C SER A 78 -10.60 -15.00 4.87
N VAL A 79 -9.58 -14.33 4.30
CA VAL A 79 -8.17 -14.61 4.58
C VAL A 79 -7.73 -14.02 5.91
N GLN A 80 -8.25 -12.84 6.27
CA GLN A 80 -7.99 -12.22 7.57
C GLN A 80 -8.49 -13.14 8.70
N SER A 81 -9.69 -13.69 8.57
CA SER A 81 -10.25 -14.64 9.53
C SER A 81 -9.40 -15.89 9.72
N LEU A 82 -8.79 -16.43 8.65
CA LEU A 82 -7.85 -17.55 8.76
C LEU A 82 -6.59 -17.20 9.55
N VAL A 83 -6.15 -15.94 9.47
CA VAL A 83 -5.02 -15.44 10.28
C VAL A 83 -5.43 -15.29 11.74
N GLU A 84 -6.61 -14.75 12.04
CA GLU A 84 -7.16 -14.59 13.38
C GLU A 84 -7.35 -15.94 14.10
N GLN A 85 -7.81 -16.95 13.37
CA GLN A 85 -7.99 -18.31 13.86
C GLN A 85 -6.66 -19.07 14.01
N GLY A 86 -5.55 -18.52 13.52
CA GLY A 86 -4.23 -19.15 13.57
C GLY A 86 -4.02 -20.25 12.51
N GLU A 87 -4.97 -20.46 11.61
CA GLU A 87 -4.84 -21.45 10.52
C GLU A 87 -3.82 -20.99 9.46
N LEU A 88 -3.69 -19.68 9.25
CA LEU A 88 -2.70 -19.07 8.37
C LEU A 88 -1.79 -18.14 9.17
N SER A 89 -0.47 -18.35 9.10
CA SER A 89 0.45 -17.43 9.80
C SER A 89 0.50 -16.05 9.13
N ALA A 90 0.73 -15.00 9.93
CA ALA A 90 0.89 -13.63 9.44
C ALA A 90 1.99 -13.51 8.36
N SER A 91 3.01 -14.36 8.40
CA SER A 91 4.07 -14.37 7.39
C SER A 91 3.60 -14.90 6.04
N HIS A 92 2.77 -15.95 6.02
CA HIS A 92 2.12 -16.43 4.81
C HIS A 92 1.15 -15.40 4.25
N ALA A 93 0.28 -14.84 5.11
CA ALA A 93 -0.67 -13.80 4.73
C ALA A 93 0.02 -12.59 4.08
N ARG A 94 1.12 -12.08 4.66
CA ARG A 94 1.91 -11.00 4.05
C ARG A 94 2.48 -11.35 2.68
N THR A 95 2.87 -12.61 2.48
CA THR A 95 3.44 -13.06 1.21
C THR A 95 2.38 -13.08 0.12
N ILE A 96 1.16 -13.54 0.43
CA ILE A 96 0.05 -13.62 -0.53
C ILE A 96 -0.72 -12.31 -0.71
N ALA A 97 -0.52 -11.31 0.15
CA ALA A 97 -1.21 -10.02 0.08
C ALA A 97 -0.97 -9.25 -1.25
N THR A 98 0.06 -9.60 -2.00
CA THR A 98 0.35 -9.02 -3.32
C THR A 98 -0.06 -9.93 -4.48
N ALA A 99 -0.62 -11.08 -4.20
CA ALA A 99 -1.07 -12.04 -5.21
C ALA A 99 -2.45 -11.65 -5.76
N GLU A 100 -2.74 -12.14 -6.96
CA GLU A 100 -4.01 -11.88 -7.63
C GLU A 100 -5.21 -12.58 -6.98
N ASN A 101 -4.98 -13.79 -6.46
CA ASN A 101 -6.00 -14.62 -5.82
C ASN A 101 -5.54 -15.09 -4.43
N PRO A 102 -5.52 -14.19 -3.42
CA PRO A 102 -5.00 -14.51 -2.10
C PRO A 102 -5.81 -15.60 -1.38
N GLU A 103 -7.13 -15.70 -1.60
CA GLU A 103 -7.99 -16.72 -1.00
C GLU A 103 -7.61 -18.13 -1.46
N GLN A 104 -7.46 -18.34 -2.76
CA GLN A 104 -7.07 -19.65 -3.31
C GLN A 104 -5.69 -20.07 -2.80
N LEU A 105 -4.76 -19.10 -2.71
CA LEU A 105 -3.43 -19.35 -2.18
C LEU A 105 -3.46 -19.67 -0.68
N ALA A 106 -4.29 -18.99 0.10
CA ALA A 106 -4.46 -19.28 1.53
C ALA A 106 -4.93 -20.73 1.74
N HIS A 107 -5.99 -21.16 1.06
CA HIS A 107 -6.47 -22.54 1.13
C HIS A 107 -5.42 -23.55 0.68
N LYS A 108 -4.67 -23.25 -0.38
CA LYS A 108 -3.60 -24.13 -0.85
C LYS A 108 -2.47 -24.24 0.17
N ILE A 109 -2.05 -23.15 0.80
CA ILE A 109 -1.01 -23.13 1.84
C ILE A 109 -1.42 -24.00 3.01
N ILE A 110 -2.68 -23.92 3.46
CA ILE A 110 -3.21 -24.69 4.58
C ILE A 110 -3.28 -26.18 4.20
N ALA A 111 -3.85 -26.51 3.03
CA ALA A 111 -4.02 -27.88 2.58
C ALA A 111 -2.69 -28.62 2.37
N GLU A 112 -1.70 -27.96 1.77
CA GLU A 112 -0.40 -28.52 1.43
C GLU A 112 0.66 -28.26 2.52
N LYS A 113 0.32 -27.56 3.60
CA LYS A 113 1.23 -27.16 4.71
C LYS A 113 2.52 -26.53 4.20
N LEU A 114 2.40 -25.62 3.26
CA LEU A 114 3.54 -24.97 2.61
C LEU A 114 4.32 -24.08 3.59
N SER A 115 5.62 -24.03 3.42
CA SER A 115 6.47 -23.07 4.11
C SER A 115 6.37 -21.67 3.45
N VAL A 116 6.75 -20.62 4.18
CA VAL A 116 6.78 -19.24 3.66
C VAL A 116 7.65 -19.14 2.40
N ALA A 117 8.78 -19.86 2.34
CA ALA A 117 9.66 -19.86 1.18
C ALA A 117 9.03 -20.55 -0.05
N GLN A 118 8.24 -21.60 0.16
CA GLN A 118 7.48 -22.26 -0.91
C GLN A 118 6.34 -21.36 -1.40
N THR A 119 5.65 -20.68 -0.47
CA THR A 119 4.62 -19.71 -0.78
C THR A 119 5.17 -18.54 -1.62
N ASP A 120 6.33 -18.00 -1.25
CA ASP A 120 6.98 -16.92 -2.00
C ASP A 120 7.34 -17.34 -3.43
N LYS A 121 7.83 -18.58 -3.60
CA LYS A 121 8.06 -19.16 -4.94
C LYS A 121 6.76 -19.27 -5.74
N LEU A 122 5.66 -19.75 -5.14
CA LEU A 122 4.36 -19.85 -5.79
C LEU A 122 3.84 -18.49 -6.24
N VAL A 123 3.92 -17.48 -5.39
CA VAL A 123 3.51 -16.10 -5.72
C VAL A 123 4.37 -15.52 -6.86
N LYS A 124 5.67 -15.83 -6.89
CA LYS A 124 6.58 -15.37 -7.95
C LYS A 124 6.41 -16.13 -9.28
N THR A 125 6.03 -17.40 -9.23
CA THR A 125 5.83 -18.26 -10.40
C THR A 125 4.41 -18.21 -10.95
N ALA A 126 3.44 -17.78 -10.15
CA ALA A 126 2.11 -17.46 -10.66
C ALA A 126 2.27 -16.41 -11.78
N PRO A 127 1.67 -16.63 -12.98
CA PRO A 127 1.71 -15.63 -14.02
C PRO A 127 1.23 -14.32 -13.38
N ARG A 128 2.12 -13.38 -13.22
CA ARG A 128 1.74 -12.01 -12.90
C ARG A 128 0.89 -11.57 -14.09
N ALA A 129 -0.42 -11.71 -13.98
CA ALA A 129 -1.27 -10.82 -14.71
C ALA A 129 -0.69 -9.44 -14.39
N LYS A 130 -0.25 -8.72 -15.43
CA LYS A 130 0.22 -7.35 -15.30
C LYS A 130 -0.80 -6.69 -14.41
N SER A 131 -0.41 -6.40 -13.18
CA SER A 131 -1.26 -5.82 -12.16
C SER A 131 -1.98 -4.66 -12.85
N ALA A 132 -3.22 -4.91 -13.23
CA ALA A 132 -4.17 -3.86 -13.46
C ALA A 132 -4.34 -3.25 -12.08
N ARG A 133 -3.44 -2.34 -11.73
CA ARG A 133 -3.69 -1.39 -10.68
C ARG A 133 -5.00 -0.74 -11.08
N MET A 134 -6.09 -1.18 -10.46
CA MET A 134 -7.36 -0.48 -10.51
C MET A 134 -7.09 0.91 -9.92
N HIS A 135 -6.53 1.76 -10.78
CA HIS A 135 -6.49 3.18 -10.56
C HIS A 135 -7.90 3.68 -10.92
N VAL A 136 -8.80 3.63 -9.95
CA VAL A 136 -9.96 4.51 -9.97
C VAL A 136 -9.45 5.89 -9.57
N ALA A 137 -8.84 6.56 -10.53
CA ALA A 137 -8.67 7.99 -10.56
C ALA A 137 -8.99 8.38 -12.00
N LYS A 138 -9.82 9.42 -12.19
CA LYS A 138 -10.01 10.10 -13.47
C LYS A 138 -8.62 10.55 -13.95
N THR A 139 -7.90 9.66 -14.59
CA THR A 139 -6.73 9.93 -15.41
C THR A 139 -7.24 10.18 -16.81
N ILE A 140 -6.59 11.09 -17.52
CA ILE A 140 -6.76 11.28 -18.97
C ILE A 140 -6.91 9.92 -19.61
N ASP A 141 -7.91 9.75 -20.47
CA ASP A 141 -8.20 8.47 -21.09
C ASP A 141 -6.93 7.90 -21.74
N ALA A 142 -6.69 6.61 -21.63
CA ALA A 142 -5.49 5.98 -22.21
C ALA A 142 -5.41 6.21 -23.75
N ALA A 143 -6.53 6.58 -24.36
CA ALA A 143 -6.59 7.02 -25.74
C ALA A 143 -5.96 8.41 -25.92
N ASP A 144 -6.28 9.36 -25.02
CA ASP A 144 -5.75 10.74 -25.07
C ASP A 144 -4.25 10.76 -24.79
N VAL A 145 -3.76 9.93 -23.86
CA VAL A 145 -2.32 9.77 -23.60
C VAL A 145 -1.58 9.31 -24.86
N ARG A 146 -2.10 8.29 -25.55
CA ARG A 146 -1.51 7.77 -26.78
C ARG A 146 -1.55 8.80 -27.91
N GLU A 147 -2.61 9.57 -28.00
CA GLU A 147 -2.72 10.65 -29.00
C GLU A 147 -1.68 11.75 -28.74
N ILE A 148 -1.50 12.17 -27.48
CA ILE A 148 -0.49 13.15 -27.08
C ILE A 148 0.93 12.60 -27.32
N GLU A 149 1.22 11.35 -26.91
CA GLU A 149 2.51 10.69 -27.18
C GLU A 149 2.79 10.63 -28.68
N SER A 150 1.79 10.30 -29.50
CA SER A 150 1.93 10.23 -30.96
C SER A 150 2.21 11.62 -31.57
N LYS A 151 1.51 12.67 -31.13
CA LYS A 151 1.73 14.04 -31.58
C LYS A 151 3.15 14.51 -31.25
N ILE A 152 3.60 14.30 -30.01
CA ILE A 152 4.95 14.71 -29.59
C ILE A 152 6.03 13.88 -30.32
N LYS A 153 5.81 12.58 -30.49
CA LYS A 153 6.70 11.71 -31.24
C LYS A 153 6.84 12.16 -32.71
N SER A 154 5.73 12.55 -33.34
CA SER A 154 5.74 13.06 -34.72
C SER A 154 6.47 14.39 -34.85
N ALA A 155 6.38 15.25 -33.83
CA ALA A 155 7.04 16.55 -33.82
C ALA A 155 8.54 16.46 -33.52
N LEU A 156 8.94 15.58 -32.59
CA LEU A 156 10.33 15.51 -32.12
C LEU A 156 11.14 14.34 -32.72
N GLY A 157 10.50 13.42 -33.44
CA GLY A 157 11.17 12.30 -34.09
C GLY A 157 11.75 11.22 -33.18
N VAL A 158 11.44 11.29 -31.86
CA VAL A 158 11.96 10.37 -30.84
C VAL A 158 10.86 9.68 -30.04
N PRO A 159 11.13 8.49 -29.47
CA PRO A 159 10.18 7.82 -28.59
C PRO A 159 9.85 8.66 -27.35
N VAL A 160 8.55 8.85 -27.10
CA VAL A 160 8.01 9.63 -25.99
C VAL A 160 7.18 8.74 -25.09
N LYS A 161 7.31 8.91 -23.80
CA LYS A 161 6.47 8.26 -22.80
C LYS A 161 5.92 9.30 -21.82
N LEU A 162 4.61 9.39 -21.75
CA LEU A 162 3.90 10.23 -20.83
C LEU A 162 3.47 9.40 -19.61
N THR A 163 3.74 9.90 -18.41
CA THR A 163 3.27 9.31 -17.16
C THR A 163 2.61 10.37 -16.30
N GLU A 164 1.34 10.15 -15.94
CA GLU A 164 0.61 11.04 -15.04
C GLU A 164 0.53 10.41 -13.64
N ARG A 165 0.64 11.25 -12.60
CA ARG A 165 0.47 10.88 -11.19
C ARG A 165 -0.87 11.43 -10.68
N ARG A 166 -1.38 10.86 -9.59
CA ARG A 166 -2.56 11.39 -8.91
C ARG A 166 -2.38 12.88 -8.60
N GLY A 167 -3.37 13.70 -8.98
CA GLY A 167 -3.33 15.15 -8.76
C GLY A 167 -2.94 15.97 -9.98
N GLY A 168 -2.85 15.38 -11.21
CA GLY A 168 -2.56 16.09 -12.45
C GLY A 168 -1.08 16.40 -12.68
N ALA A 169 -0.19 16.01 -11.77
CA ALA A 169 1.24 16.11 -11.98
C ALA A 169 1.71 14.93 -12.87
N GLY A 170 2.62 15.19 -13.81
CA GLY A 170 3.11 14.15 -14.71
C GLY A 170 4.57 14.32 -15.08
N ALA A 171 5.08 13.36 -15.84
CA ALA A 171 6.40 13.41 -16.43
C ALA A 171 6.34 12.98 -17.89
N ILE A 172 7.09 13.67 -18.75
CA ILE A 172 7.34 13.32 -20.14
C ILE A 172 8.78 12.83 -20.22
N THR A 173 8.95 11.59 -20.69
CA THR A 173 10.26 10.99 -20.88
C THR A 173 10.53 10.89 -22.37
N LEU A 174 11.58 11.56 -22.83
CA LEU A 174 12.09 11.50 -24.19
C LEU A 174 13.30 10.57 -24.24
N SER A 175 13.29 9.59 -25.14
CA SER A 175 14.37 8.62 -25.26
C SER A 175 15.17 8.90 -26.54
N PHE A 176 16.49 9.01 -26.44
CA PHE A 176 17.39 9.21 -27.56
C PHE A 176 18.46 8.11 -27.60
N ALA A 177 18.88 7.72 -28.78
CA ALA A 177 19.88 6.66 -28.99
C ALA A 177 21.32 7.21 -29.20
N THR A 178 21.45 8.45 -29.67
CA THR A 178 22.74 9.07 -29.99
C THR A 178 22.85 10.49 -29.44
N ARG A 179 24.10 10.96 -29.27
CA ARG A 179 24.35 12.35 -28.84
C ARG A 179 23.84 13.38 -29.86
N THR A 180 23.89 13.08 -31.14
CA THR A 180 23.37 13.95 -32.20
C THR A 180 21.87 14.18 -32.02
N GLN A 181 21.09 13.12 -31.78
CA GLN A 181 19.68 13.22 -31.49
C GLN A 181 19.38 14.04 -30.22
N LEU A 182 20.25 13.99 -29.22
CA LEU A 182 20.09 14.83 -28.03
C LEU A 182 20.22 16.31 -28.35
N TYR A 183 21.20 16.71 -29.16
CA TYR A 183 21.40 18.11 -29.58
C TYR A 183 20.24 18.60 -30.43
N GLU A 184 19.76 17.83 -31.40
CA GLU A 184 18.57 18.13 -32.19
C GLU A 184 17.32 18.30 -31.35
N LEU A 185 17.14 17.44 -30.32
CA LEU A 185 16.05 17.54 -29.34
C LEU A 185 16.12 18.85 -28.56
N VAL A 186 17.28 19.20 -28.03
CA VAL A 186 17.47 20.46 -27.28
C VAL A 186 17.17 21.65 -28.18
N GLU A 187 17.66 21.65 -29.42
CA GLU A 187 17.41 22.74 -30.37
C GLU A 187 15.91 22.89 -30.70
N ASN A 188 15.19 21.78 -30.86
CA ASN A 188 13.74 21.79 -31.12
C ASN A 188 12.90 22.19 -29.88
N LEU A 189 13.40 21.98 -28.67
CA LEU A 189 12.71 22.38 -27.42
C LEU A 189 13.00 23.83 -27.01
N THR A 190 14.02 24.46 -27.58
CA THR A 190 14.44 25.84 -27.25
C THR A 190 14.02 26.88 -28.31
N LYS A 191 13.39 26.45 -29.39
CA LYS A 191 12.71 27.30 -30.38
C LYS A 191 11.29 27.62 -29.94
#